data_33fd1e2ddfbf5eaeba7a41a0c777f790
#
_entry.id   33fd1e2ddfbf5eaeba7a41a0c777f790
#
_cell.length_a   1.000
_cell.length_b   1.000
_cell.length_c   1.000
_cell.angle_alpha   90.00
_cell.angle_beta   90.00
_cell.angle_gamma   90.00
#
_symmetry.space_group_name_H-M   'P 1'
#
loop_
_entity.id
_entity.type
_entity.pdbx_description
1 polymer ?
#
loop_
_entity_poly.entity_id
_entity_poly.type
_entity_poly.pdbx_seq_one_letter_code
_entity_poly.pdbx_strand_id
1 'polypeptide(L)'
;MGLEDRAAAPLRTESFRASRPEIVGPDVPQKPFPIRLSGAVQQGFGRGGKDLGCPTANLPDESITPMSSVTDTGVYYGYAQVSREKDGKVLLPEEDGRVLPMVMSLGWNPFYKNERMTAEIHIMHNFAADFYGHEMKAIVLGYIRPELDYTSLEGLIEDIETDKRVALKSLARPAYEGYQSDPFFDLNTSRP
;
A
#
# COMPACT_ATOMS: atom_id res chain seq x y z
N MET A 1 -18.31 19.78 -19.31
CA MET A 1 -17.04 20.34 -18.88
C MET A 1 -16.18 19.14 -18.51
N GLY A 2 -15.21 18.85 -19.38
CA GLY A 2 -14.59 17.53 -19.48
C GLY A 2 -13.65 17.19 -18.33
N LEU A 3 -13.49 15.89 -18.09
CA LEU A 3 -12.54 15.26 -17.19
C LEU A 3 -11.06 15.31 -17.67
N GLU A 4 -10.74 16.22 -18.57
CA GLU A 4 -9.44 16.28 -19.25
C GLU A 4 -8.33 17.03 -18.50
N ASP A 5 -8.59 17.59 -17.31
CA ASP A 5 -7.66 18.50 -16.63
C ASP A 5 -7.09 17.97 -15.29
N ARG A 6 -6.95 16.65 -15.11
CA ARG A 6 -6.38 16.04 -13.89
C ARG A 6 -5.12 15.21 -14.09
N ALA A 7 -4.43 15.38 -15.20
CA ALA A 7 -3.03 14.95 -15.26
C ALA A 7 -2.21 16.01 -14.51
N ALA A 8 -1.90 15.77 -13.24
CA ALA A 8 -0.91 16.57 -12.54
C ALA A 8 0.35 16.62 -13.40
N ALA A 9 0.81 17.84 -13.72
CA ALA A 9 2.04 18.01 -14.47
C ALA A 9 3.16 17.22 -13.78
N PRO A 10 4.03 16.52 -14.53
CA PRO A 10 5.09 15.73 -13.94
C PRO A 10 5.92 16.63 -13.03
N LEU A 11 5.94 16.31 -11.74
CA LEU A 11 6.81 17.01 -10.79
C LEU A 11 8.25 16.86 -11.28
N ARG A 12 9.02 17.94 -11.26
CA ARG A 12 10.45 17.86 -11.55
C ARG A 12 11.09 16.95 -10.52
N THR A 13 11.37 15.72 -10.90
CA THR A 13 11.74 14.61 -10.03
C THR A 13 12.93 14.93 -9.13
N GLU A 14 13.92 15.67 -9.64
CA GLU A 14 15.13 16.05 -8.88
C GLU A 14 14.84 17.03 -7.73
N SER A 15 14.03 18.06 -7.97
CA SER A 15 13.68 19.03 -6.92
C SER A 15 12.79 18.41 -5.85
N PHE A 16 11.92 17.50 -6.24
CA PHE A 16 11.08 16.75 -5.30
C PHE A 16 11.93 15.84 -4.40
N ARG A 17 12.89 15.10 -4.97
CA ARG A 17 13.79 14.22 -4.21
C ARG A 17 14.61 14.98 -3.18
N ALA A 18 15.13 16.14 -3.54
CA ALA A 18 15.94 16.99 -2.65
C ALA A 18 15.15 17.53 -1.45
N SER A 19 13.83 17.63 -1.54
CA SER A 19 12.96 18.23 -0.53
C SER A 19 12.05 17.23 0.19
N ARG A 20 12.26 15.90 0.00
CA ARG A 20 11.41 14.89 0.62
C ARG A 20 11.49 14.93 2.15
N PRO A 21 10.33 15.04 2.84
CA PRO A 21 10.31 14.96 4.30
C PRO A 21 10.63 13.52 4.75
N GLU A 22 11.28 13.41 5.89
CA GLU A 22 11.56 12.09 6.52
C GLU A 22 10.34 11.49 7.24
N ILE A 23 9.41 12.33 7.65
CA ILE A 23 8.16 11.97 8.32
C ILE A 23 7.05 12.74 7.62
N VAL A 24 5.94 12.07 7.33
CA VAL A 24 4.78 12.65 6.66
C VAL A 24 3.50 12.49 7.49
N GLY A 25 2.54 13.38 7.22
CA GLY A 25 1.26 13.40 7.90
C GLY A 25 1.31 14.08 9.28
N PRO A 26 0.14 14.39 9.85
CA PRO A 26 -0.01 15.01 11.18
C PRO A 26 0.42 14.06 12.31
N ASP A 27 0.51 14.56 13.54
CA ASP A 27 0.91 13.75 14.71
C ASP A 27 -0.07 12.62 15.05
N VAL A 28 -1.32 12.75 14.65
CA VAL A 28 -2.36 11.70 14.72
C VAL A 28 -3.06 11.57 13.38
N PRO A 29 -3.48 10.36 12.97
CA PRO A 29 -4.21 10.18 11.73
C PRO A 29 -5.46 11.06 11.69
N GLN A 30 -5.66 11.77 10.57
CA GLN A 30 -6.82 12.64 10.34
C GLN A 30 -7.62 12.14 9.15
N LYS A 31 -8.93 12.42 9.13
CA LYS A 31 -9.79 12.06 8.00
C LYS A 31 -9.13 12.41 6.66
N PRO A 32 -9.22 11.51 5.66
CA PRO A 32 -10.04 10.31 5.62
C PRO A 32 -9.46 9.10 6.35
N PHE A 33 -8.23 9.17 6.90
CA PHE A 33 -7.58 8.07 7.58
C PHE A 33 -8.10 7.87 9.02
N PRO A 34 -8.09 6.63 9.54
CA PRO A 34 -7.65 5.39 8.91
C PRO A 34 -8.65 4.86 7.87
N ILE A 35 -8.15 4.27 6.78
CA ILE A 35 -8.95 3.55 5.79
C ILE A 35 -8.63 2.06 5.89
N ARG A 36 -9.67 1.23 6.01
CA ARG A 36 -9.54 -0.22 6.18
C ARG A 36 -9.92 -0.92 4.89
N LEU A 37 -9.04 -1.83 4.44
CA LEU A 37 -9.18 -2.63 3.24
C LEU A 37 -9.10 -4.11 3.61
N SER A 38 -9.91 -4.96 2.97
CA SER A 38 -9.77 -6.41 3.12
C SER A 38 -10.21 -7.13 1.85
N GLY A 39 -9.57 -8.26 1.55
CA GLY A 39 -9.92 -9.12 0.43
C GLY A 39 -8.87 -10.18 0.16
N ALA A 40 -9.24 -11.13 -0.70
CA ALA A 40 -8.34 -12.18 -1.14
C ALA A 40 -7.26 -11.62 -2.08
N VAL A 41 -5.99 -11.92 -1.77
CA VAL A 41 -4.85 -11.46 -2.57
C VAL A 41 -4.94 -12.03 -3.98
N GLN A 42 -4.89 -11.17 -4.97
CA GLN A 42 -4.90 -11.53 -6.39
C GLN A 42 -3.50 -11.42 -7.00
N GLN A 43 -3.27 -12.19 -8.05
CA GLN A 43 -2.09 -12.05 -8.87
C GLN A 43 -2.15 -10.71 -9.61
N GLY A 44 -1.08 -9.92 -9.52
CA GLY A 44 -0.94 -8.67 -10.26
C GLY A 44 -0.60 -8.87 -11.73
N PHE A 45 -0.48 -7.78 -12.45
CA PHE A 45 -0.18 -7.78 -13.89
C PHE A 45 1.28 -8.14 -14.24
N GLY A 46 2.10 -8.55 -13.25
CA GLY A 46 3.46 -9.03 -13.48
C GLY A 46 4.45 -7.96 -13.96
N ARG A 47 4.29 -6.72 -13.56
CA ARG A 47 5.12 -5.58 -14.01
C ARG A 47 6.49 -5.47 -13.32
N GLY A 48 7.04 -6.57 -12.79
CA GLY A 48 8.43 -6.62 -12.36
C GLY A 48 8.71 -6.17 -10.92
N GLY A 49 7.71 -5.91 -10.06
CA GLY A 49 7.94 -5.56 -8.66
C GLY A 49 8.78 -6.60 -7.92
N LYS A 50 8.61 -7.88 -8.25
CA LYS A 50 9.40 -8.99 -7.69
C LYS A 50 10.88 -8.92 -8.13
N ASP A 51 11.13 -8.54 -9.38
CA ASP A 51 12.48 -8.38 -9.93
C ASP A 51 13.20 -7.15 -9.35
N LEU A 52 12.42 -6.17 -8.85
CA LEU A 52 12.92 -4.96 -8.19
C LEU A 52 13.15 -5.14 -6.68
N GLY A 53 12.96 -6.36 -6.15
CA GLY A 53 13.03 -6.60 -4.70
C GLY A 53 11.88 -5.98 -3.90
N CYS A 54 10.80 -5.56 -4.59
CA CYS A 54 9.62 -4.96 -3.99
C CYS A 54 8.35 -5.70 -4.45
N PRO A 55 8.15 -6.99 -4.06
CA PRO A 55 6.97 -7.74 -4.42
C PRO A 55 5.71 -7.04 -3.90
N THR A 56 4.67 -6.96 -4.73
CA THR A 56 3.40 -6.32 -4.39
C THR A 56 2.26 -7.33 -4.42
N ALA A 57 1.30 -7.15 -3.49
CA ALA A 57 0.04 -7.86 -3.44
C ALA A 57 -1.07 -6.96 -3.98
N ASN A 58 -1.94 -7.52 -4.81
CA ASN A 58 -3.10 -6.81 -5.36
C ASN A 58 -4.37 -7.25 -4.65
N LEU A 59 -5.27 -6.32 -4.40
CA LEU A 59 -6.61 -6.58 -3.89
C LEU A 59 -7.64 -6.45 -5.02
N PRO A 60 -8.79 -7.15 -4.90
CA PRO A 60 -9.93 -6.96 -5.81
C PRO A 60 -10.43 -5.51 -5.82
N ASP A 61 -11.03 -5.07 -6.93
CA ASP A 61 -11.54 -3.71 -7.10
C ASP A 61 -12.55 -3.33 -6.00
N GLU A 62 -13.42 -4.26 -5.59
CA GLU A 62 -14.39 -4.05 -4.53
C GLU A 62 -13.73 -3.80 -3.16
N SER A 63 -12.58 -4.42 -2.91
CA SER A 63 -11.83 -4.28 -1.65
C SER A 63 -11.19 -2.91 -1.49
N ILE A 64 -10.93 -2.21 -2.59
CA ILE A 64 -10.32 -0.87 -2.58
C ILE A 64 -11.34 0.27 -2.66
N THR A 65 -12.65 -0.04 -2.72
CA THR A 65 -13.72 0.95 -2.73
C THR A 65 -13.60 2.00 -1.59
N PRO A 66 -13.17 1.65 -0.35
CA PRO A 66 -12.97 2.64 0.70
C PRO A 66 -11.94 3.73 0.34
N MET A 67 -11.02 3.47 -0.60
CA MET A 67 -10.06 4.46 -1.09
C MET A 67 -10.71 5.55 -1.96
N SER A 68 -11.98 5.40 -2.36
CA SER A 68 -12.73 6.46 -3.06
C SER A 68 -12.89 7.75 -2.23
N SER A 69 -12.65 7.69 -0.92
CA SER A 69 -12.64 8.85 -0.03
C SER A 69 -11.38 9.73 -0.17
N VAL A 70 -10.33 9.24 -0.84
CA VAL A 70 -9.14 10.03 -1.15
C VAL A 70 -9.20 10.53 -2.59
N THR A 71 -8.63 11.69 -2.86
CA THR A 71 -8.63 12.33 -4.17
C THR A 71 -7.32 12.12 -4.95
N ASP A 72 -6.25 11.80 -4.25
CA ASP A 72 -4.91 11.76 -4.82
C ASP A 72 -4.48 10.32 -5.11
N THR A 73 -3.95 10.10 -6.31
CA THR A 73 -3.17 8.91 -6.62
C THR A 73 -1.75 9.07 -6.10
N GLY A 74 -1.05 7.97 -5.85
CA GLY A 74 0.31 8.03 -5.34
C GLY A 74 0.62 6.95 -4.33
N VAL A 75 1.59 7.23 -3.46
CA VAL A 75 2.10 6.28 -2.48
C VAL A 75 1.56 6.59 -1.09
N TYR A 76 1.04 5.57 -0.44
CA TYR A 76 0.45 5.58 0.90
C TYR A 76 1.23 4.67 1.84
N TYR A 77 1.00 4.78 3.14
CA TYR A 77 1.61 3.94 4.16
C TYR A 77 0.62 3.49 5.22
N GLY A 78 0.94 2.40 5.90
CA GLY A 78 0.14 1.84 6.96
C GLY A 78 0.63 0.48 7.41
N TYR A 79 -0.30 -0.35 7.86
CA TYR A 79 -0.05 -1.73 8.28
C TYR A 79 -0.89 -2.70 7.46
N ALA A 80 -0.36 -3.90 7.24
CA ALA A 80 -1.08 -4.99 6.61
C ALA A 80 -0.80 -6.32 7.32
N GLN A 81 -1.75 -7.25 7.18
CA GLN A 81 -1.65 -8.62 7.68
C GLN A 81 -2.19 -9.57 6.63
N VAL A 82 -1.51 -10.67 6.41
CA VAL A 82 -1.96 -11.78 5.58
C VAL A 82 -2.43 -12.91 6.47
N SER A 83 -3.61 -13.48 6.19
CA SER A 83 -4.08 -14.67 6.89
C SER A 83 -3.15 -15.84 6.63
N ARG A 84 -2.72 -16.53 7.68
CA ARG A 84 -1.95 -17.77 7.56
C ARG A 84 -2.78 -18.93 7.02
N GLU A 85 -4.08 -18.85 7.20
CA GLU A 85 -5.04 -19.86 6.77
C GLU A 85 -5.61 -19.53 5.38
N LYS A 86 -5.73 -20.57 4.57
CA LYS A 86 -6.45 -20.58 3.33
C LYS A 86 -7.19 -21.91 3.20
N ASP A 87 -8.49 -21.85 2.88
CA ASP A 87 -9.34 -23.03 2.73
C ASP A 87 -9.30 -23.96 3.97
N GLY A 88 -9.23 -23.36 5.18
CA GLY A 88 -9.19 -24.07 6.45
C GLY A 88 -7.88 -24.76 6.78
N LYS A 89 -6.80 -24.45 6.04
CA LYS A 89 -5.45 -24.99 6.26
C LYS A 89 -4.48 -23.87 6.56
N VAL A 90 -3.62 -24.07 7.57
CA VAL A 90 -2.50 -23.19 7.85
C VAL A 90 -1.40 -23.49 6.83
N LEU A 91 -1.11 -22.53 5.95
CA LEU A 91 -0.16 -22.65 4.85
C LEU A 91 1.06 -21.74 5.01
N LEU A 92 0.96 -20.66 5.82
CA LEU A 92 2.06 -19.73 6.07
C LEU A 92 2.60 -19.87 7.50
N PRO A 93 3.90 -19.66 7.71
CA PRO A 93 4.52 -19.66 9.04
C PRO A 93 3.99 -18.51 9.91
N GLU A 94 4.26 -18.57 11.20
CA GLU A 94 3.73 -17.61 12.17
C GLU A 94 4.19 -16.17 11.89
N GLU A 95 5.45 -16.01 11.53
CA GLU A 95 6.06 -14.72 11.21
C GLU A 95 5.41 -14.02 10.02
N ASP A 96 4.90 -14.78 9.05
CA ASP A 96 4.22 -14.25 7.85
C ASP A 96 2.80 -13.74 8.15
N GLY A 97 2.18 -14.18 9.26
CA GLY A 97 0.83 -13.78 9.68
C GLY A 97 0.78 -12.58 10.63
N ARG A 98 1.92 -11.95 10.91
CA ARG A 98 1.97 -10.77 11.80
C ARG A 98 1.43 -9.53 11.10
N VAL A 99 1.04 -8.54 11.90
CA VAL A 99 0.73 -7.19 11.40
C VAL A 99 2.05 -6.47 11.14
N LEU A 100 2.29 -6.09 9.90
CA LEU A 100 3.56 -5.59 9.40
C LEU A 100 3.40 -4.24 8.71
N PRO A 101 4.42 -3.36 8.74
CA PRO A 101 4.42 -2.12 7.97
C PRO A 101 4.28 -2.39 6.48
N MET A 102 3.58 -1.50 5.79
CA MET A 102 3.40 -1.56 4.34
C MET A 102 3.50 -0.17 3.69
N VAL A 103 3.86 -0.16 2.42
CA VAL A 103 3.58 0.94 1.48
C VAL A 103 2.63 0.45 0.41
N MET A 104 1.79 1.34 -0.10
CA MET A 104 0.78 1.03 -1.10
C MET A 104 0.83 2.06 -2.22
N SER A 105 0.93 1.61 -3.46
CA SER A 105 0.70 2.47 -4.63
C SER A 105 -0.78 2.42 -5.00
N LEU A 106 -1.41 3.57 -5.11
CA LEU A 106 -2.77 3.75 -5.59
C LEU A 106 -2.72 4.54 -6.89
N GLY A 107 -3.15 3.94 -7.99
CA GLY A 107 -3.10 4.57 -9.30
C GLY A 107 -4.21 4.12 -10.23
N TRP A 108 -4.40 4.86 -11.31
CA TRP A 108 -5.31 4.49 -12.39
C TRP A 108 -4.67 3.42 -13.28
N ASN A 109 -5.43 2.38 -13.57
CA ASN A 109 -4.94 1.30 -14.41
C ASN A 109 -5.07 1.68 -15.90
N PRO A 110 -3.93 1.87 -16.62
CA PRO A 110 -3.96 2.26 -18.03
C PRO A 110 -4.56 1.20 -18.96
N PHE A 111 -4.56 -0.09 -18.57
CA PHE A 111 -5.19 -1.17 -19.37
C PHE A 111 -6.71 -1.04 -19.43
N TYR A 112 -7.33 -0.36 -18.46
CA TYR A 112 -8.76 -0.08 -18.42
C TYR A 112 -9.05 1.39 -18.75
N LYS A 113 -8.23 2.03 -19.60
CA LYS A 113 -8.37 3.45 -20.02
C LYS A 113 -8.50 4.40 -18.82
N ASN A 114 -7.82 4.08 -17.70
CA ASN A 114 -7.91 4.83 -16.44
C ASN A 114 -9.33 4.89 -15.83
N GLU A 115 -10.19 3.92 -16.12
CA GLU A 115 -11.53 3.84 -15.54
C GLU A 115 -11.54 3.08 -14.19
N ARG A 116 -10.45 2.36 -13.87
CA ARG A 116 -10.31 1.58 -12.64
C ARG A 116 -9.05 1.96 -11.88
N MET A 117 -9.23 2.17 -10.58
CA MET A 117 -8.11 2.32 -9.66
C MET A 117 -7.58 0.94 -9.26
N THR A 118 -6.28 0.85 -9.07
CA THR A 118 -5.61 -0.34 -8.54
C THR A 118 -4.79 0.04 -7.32
N ALA A 119 -4.77 -0.84 -6.32
CA ALA A 119 -3.91 -0.72 -5.15
C ALA A 119 -2.93 -1.89 -5.14
N GLU A 120 -1.66 -1.55 -5.18
CA GLU A 120 -0.54 -2.50 -5.08
C GLU A 120 0.14 -2.31 -3.73
N ILE A 121 0.04 -3.33 -2.85
CA ILE A 121 0.54 -3.27 -1.48
C ILE A 121 1.85 -4.03 -1.39
N HIS A 122 2.91 -3.35 -0.99
CA HIS A 122 4.17 -3.95 -0.60
C HIS A 122 4.24 -4.04 0.93
N ILE A 123 4.17 -5.25 1.47
CA ILE A 123 4.41 -5.50 2.89
C ILE A 123 5.92 -5.61 3.11
N MET A 124 6.45 -4.86 4.07
CA MET A 124 7.90 -4.80 4.35
C MET A 124 8.36 -6.05 5.09
N HIS A 125 8.28 -7.20 4.41
CA HIS A 125 8.64 -8.51 4.93
C HIS A 125 9.02 -9.45 3.80
N ASN A 126 9.93 -10.38 4.09
CA ASN A 126 10.31 -11.45 3.17
C ASN A 126 9.45 -12.67 3.49
N PHE A 127 8.39 -12.87 2.74
CA PHE A 127 7.53 -14.04 2.86
C PHE A 127 8.23 -15.30 2.38
N ALA A 128 8.01 -16.41 3.08
CA ALA A 128 8.58 -17.71 2.72
C ALA A 128 8.03 -18.27 1.40
N ALA A 129 6.79 -17.89 1.03
CA ALA A 129 6.12 -18.31 -0.19
C ALA A 129 5.15 -17.24 -0.71
N ASP A 130 4.74 -17.37 -1.98
CA ASP A 130 3.65 -16.58 -2.53
C ASP A 130 2.33 -16.89 -1.78
N PHE A 131 1.50 -15.86 -1.53
CA PHE A 131 0.29 -15.98 -0.74
C PHE A 131 -0.99 -15.60 -1.50
N TYR A 132 -1.04 -15.90 -2.81
CA TYR A 132 -2.25 -15.68 -3.62
C TYR A 132 -3.45 -16.44 -3.08
N GLY A 133 -4.60 -15.76 -3.02
CA GLY A 133 -5.85 -16.29 -2.49
C GLY A 133 -5.94 -16.33 -0.97
N HIS A 134 -4.89 -15.95 -0.23
CA HIS A 134 -4.99 -15.68 1.20
C HIS A 134 -5.74 -14.38 1.44
N GLU A 135 -6.51 -14.31 2.51
CA GLU A 135 -7.15 -13.06 2.93
C GLU A 135 -6.08 -12.09 3.45
N MET A 136 -6.15 -10.84 3.00
CA MET A 136 -5.30 -9.76 3.46
C MET A 136 -6.17 -8.64 4.04
N LYS A 137 -5.75 -8.09 5.17
CA LYS A 137 -6.30 -6.88 5.77
C LYS A 137 -5.22 -5.80 5.76
N ALA A 138 -5.61 -4.56 5.44
CA ALA A 138 -4.71 -3.41 5.47
C ALA A 138 -5.40 -2.20 6.09
N ILE A 139 -4.65 -1.43 6.87
CA ILE A 139 -5.08 -0.12 7.40
C ILE A 139 -4.15 0.93 6.80
N VAL A 140 -4.71 1.77 5.94
CA VAL A 140 -4.00 2.91 5.35
C VAL A 140 -4.08 4.08 6.33
N LEU A 141 -2.94 4.67 6.67
CA LEU A 141 -2.82 5.67 7.73
C LEU A 141 -2.36 7.03 7.24
N GLY A 142 -1.85 7.13 6.00
CA GLY A 142 -1.44 8.39 5.47
C GLY A 142 -0.87 8.31 4.06
N TYR A 143 -0.61 9.47 3.50
CA TYR A 143 -0.12 9.69 2.15
C TYR A 143 1.35 10.11 2.20
N ILE A 144 2.17 9.57 1.28
CA ILE A 144 3.59 9.89 1.20
C ILE A 144 3.87 10.90 0.09
N ARG A 145 3.44 10.58 -1.15
CA ARG A 145 3.76 11.37 -2.33
C ARG A 145 2.89 11.04 -3.54
N PRO A 146 2.80 11.91 -4.53
CA PRO A 146 2.18 11.58 -5.82
C PRO A 146 3.00 10.53 -6.59
N GLU A 147 2.36 9.95 -7.61
CA GLU A 147 3.08 9.16 -8.61
C GLU A 147 4.12 10.02 -9.32
N LEU A 148 5.25 9.41 -9.67
CA LEU A 148 6.35 10.07 -10.36
C LEU A 148 6.68 9.29 -11.64
N ASP A 149 7.04 10.01 -12.69
CA ASP A 149 7.58 9.42 -13.91
C ASP A 149 9.07 9.13 -13.73
N TYR A 150 9.49 7.95 -14.16
CA TYR A 150 10.86 7.49 -14.03
C TYR A 150 11.51 7.33 -15.41
N THR A 151 12.69 7.94 -15.56
CA THR A 151 13.53 7.79 -16.74
C THR A 151 14.63 6.75 -16.54
N SER A 152 14.81 6.23 -15.30
CA SER A 152 15.77 5.18 -14.98
C SER A 152 15.21 4.23 -13.92
N LEU A 153 15.67 2.99 -13.97
CA LEU A 153 15.33 1.95 -12.99
C LEU A 153 15.92 2.26 -11.62
N GLU A 154 17.14 2.77 -11.59
CA GLU A 154 17.86 3.17 -10.37
C GLU A 154 17.07 4.23 -9.60
N GLY A 155 16.53 5.22 -10.31
CA GLY A 155 15.71 6.26 -9.73
C GLY A 155 14.42 5.74 -9.12
N LEU A 156 13.78 4.76 -9.77
CA LEU A 156 12.59 4.10 -9.21
C LEU A 156 12.94 3.34 -7.93
N ILE A 157 14.01 2.55 -7.93
CA ILE A 157 14.45 1.79 -6.75
C ILE A 157 14.78 2.71 -5.58
N GLU A 158 15.50 3.82 -5.84
CA GLU A 158 15.84 4.80 -4.80
C GLU A 158 14.60 5.42 -4.15
N ASP A 159 13.59 5.76 -4.95
CA ASP A 159 12.34 6.31 -4.43
C ASP A 159 11.52 5.27 -3.66
N ILE A 160 11.47 4.01 -4.10
CA ILE A 160 10.84 2.92 -3.36
C ILE A 160 11.51 2.75 -1.98
N GLU A 161 12.83 2.72 -1.92
CA GLU A 161 13.57 2.60 -0.65
C GLU A 161 13.35 3.82 0.25
N THR A 162 13.24 5.00 -0.34
CA THR A 162 12.92 6.22 0.40
C THR A 162 11.50 6.19 0.94
N ASP A 163 10.50 5.74 0.16
CA ASP A 163 9.12 5.57 0.60
C ASP A 163 9.03 4.63 1.80
N LYS A 164 9.75 3.52 1.78
CA LYS A 164 9.81 2.57 2.90
C LYS A 164 10.39 3.23 4.17
N ARG A 165 11.49 3.99 4.05
CA ARG A 165 12.07 4.72 5.18
C ARG A 165 11.12 5.76 5.76
N VAL A 166 10.46 6.55 4.91
CA VAL A 166 9.46 7.56 5.30
C VAL A 166 8.28 6.90 5.99
N ALA A 167 7.77 5.79 5.45
CA ALA A 167 6.70 5.03 6.06
C ALA A 167 7.05 4.54 7.46
N LEU A 168 8.22 3.89 7.63
CA LEU A 168 8.67 3.39 8.93
C LEU A 168 8.83 4.51 9.96
N LYS A 169 9.44 5.64 9.60
CA LYS A 169 9.57 6.80 10.50
C LYS A 169 8.20 7.40 10.86
N SER A 170 7.29 7.46 9.89
CA SER A 170 5.95 7.99 10.10
C SER A 170 5.13 7.08 11.01
N LEU A 171 5.25 5.75 10.87
CA LEU A 171 4.56 4.75 11.68
C LEU A 171 5.12 4.64 13.11
N ALA A 172 6.38 5.01 13.35
CA ALA A 172 7.01 4.97 14.68
C ALA A 172 6.45 6.00 15.67
N ARG A 173 5.57 6.91 15.22
CA ARG A 173 4.88 7.85 16.14
C ARG A 173 3.82 7.11 16.97
N PRO A 174 3.67 7.39 18.28
CA PRO A 174 2.80 6.62 19.17
C PRO A 174 1.35 6.47 18.68
N ALA A 175 0.78 7.53 18.09
CA ALA A 175 -0.60 7.50 17.58
C ALA A 175 -0.77 6.61 16.33
N TYR A 176 0.30 6.31 15.62
CA TYR A 176 0.32 5.43 14.45
C TYR A 176 0.71 4.00 14.83
N GLU A 177 1.68 3.84 15.73
CA GLU A 177 2.14 2.53 16.21
C GLU A 177 1.00 1.71 16.83
N GLY A 178 0.08 2.38 17.55
CA GLY A 178 -1.10 1.75 18.14
C GLY A 178 -1.98 0.99 17.15
N TYR A 179 -1.98 1.36 15.86
CA TYR A 179 -2.74 0.65 14.82
C TYR A 179 -2.21 -0.74 14.49
N GLN A 180 -0.97 -1.07 14.89
CA GLN A 180 -0.45 -2.43 14.76
C GLN A 180 -1.25 -3.45 15.60
N SER A 181 -1.93 -2.99 16.65
CA SER A 181 -2.80 -3.79 17.51
C SER A 181 -4.29 -3.45 17.32
N ASP A 182 -4.66 -2.87 16.18
CA ASP A 182 -6.08 -2.54 15.91
C ASP A 182 -6.91 -3.83 15.79
N PRO A 183 -8.08 -3.91 16.47
CA PRO A 183 -8.97 -5.08 16.41
C PRO A 183 -9.41 -5.48 15.01
N PHE A 184 -9.30 -4.60 14.02
CA PHE A 184 -9.55 -4.93 12.63
C PHE A 184 -8.70 -6.10 12.13
N PHE A 185 -7.47 -6.26 12.65
CA PHE A 185 -6.58 -7.35 12.29
C PHE A 185 -6.92 -8.68 12.97
N ASP A 186 -7.85 -8.71 13.96
CA ASP A 186 -8.29 -9.95 14.56
C ASP A 186 -9.03 -10.81 13.53
N LEU A 187 -8.39 -11.91 13.14
CA LEU A 187 -8.92 -12.84 12.11
C LEU A 187 -10.17 -13.61 12.59
N ASN A 188 -10.42 -13.61 13.91
CA ASN A 188 -11.56 -14.30 14.52
C ASN A 188 -12.89 -13.54 14.42
N THR A 189 -12.91 -12.29 13.99
CA THR A 189 -14.12 -11.45 13.91
C THR A 189 -14.86 -11.57 12.56
N SER A 190 -14.36 -12.36 11.62
CA SER A 190 -14.90 -12.47 10.25
C SER A 190 -15.73 -13.76 10.01
N ARG A 191 -16.18 -14.47 11.05
CA ARG A 191 -17.18 -15.54 10.89
C ARG A 191 -18.54 -15.00 11.31
N PRO A 192 -19.53 -14.90 10.38
CA PRO A 192 -20.92 -14.62 10.70
C PRO A 192 -21.54 -15.73 11.54
#